data_4e81604545442e791f9554fa34d77a07
#
_entry.id   4e81604545442e791f9554fa34d77a07
#
_cell.length_a   1.000
_cell.length_b   1.000
_cell.length_c   1.000
_cell.angle_alpha   90.00
_cell.angle_beta   90.00
_cell.angle_gamma   90.00
#
_symmetry.space_group_name_H-M   'P 1'
#
loop_
_entity.id
_entity.type
_entity.pdbx_description
1 polymer ?
#
loop_
_entity_poly.entity_id
_entity_poly.type
_entity_poly.pdbx_seq_one_letter_code
_entity_poly.pdbx_strand_id
1 'polypeptide(L)'
;ADPDDAPPLPVAVRSAPGTVWLLGAHRVACADSTDPEAVRAAMGGALADAVWTDPPYNVAYSSKAGKIANDDMSASAFLEFLRKAFTALIGVMKPGAAVYVAHADTEGINFRAAFRDAGFKISGCLIWRKDALVLGRSDYQWQHEPILYGWKPGSAHRWYGGRKQTTIADLGGSPFAPTADGRWQVTIGDRVLIVAGDAKVEEVVPSVLVDARPKRSALHPTMKPTALI
;
A
#
# COMPACT_ATOMS: atom_id res chain seq x y z
N ALA A 1 0.80 19.87 11.56
CA ALA A 1 1.26 19.67 10.16
C ALA A 1 0.57 18.41 9.65
N ASP A 2 0.08 18.44 8.44
CA ASP A 2 -0.46 17.28 7.76
C ASP A 2 0.68 16.27 7.55
N PRO A 3 0.59 15.01 7.98
CA PRO A 3 1.65 14.02 7.80
C PRO A 3 1.94 13.74 6.31
N ASP A 4 1.00 14.06 5.42
CA ASP A 4 1.15 13.91 3.98
C ASP A 4 1.69 15.17 3.27
N ASP A 5 2.00 16.25 4.01
CA ASP A 5 2.66 17.43 3.47
C ASP A 5 4.11 17.12 3.07
N ALA A 6 4.43 17.35 1.81
CA ALA A 6 5.79 17.17 1.29
C ALA A 6 6.58 18.48 1.38
N PRO A 7 7.80 18.49 1.93
CA PRO A 7 8.66 19.65 1.93
C PRO A 7 9.10 19.99 0.48
N PRO A 8 9.51 21.25 0.22
CA PRO A 8 10.05 21.60 -1.09
C PRO A 8 11.31 20.77 -1.40
N LEU A 9 11.50 20.46 -2.69
CA LEU A 9 12.69 19.74 -3.14
C LEU A 9 13.97 20.49 -2.74
N PRO A 10 15.01 19.80 -2.26
CA PRO A 10 16.29 20.41 -1.96
C PRO A 10 16.96 20.94 -3.26
N VAL A 11 17.63 22.09 -3.15
CA VAL A 11 18.34 22.72 -4.27
C VAL A 11 19.46 21.83 -4.83
N ALA A 12 20.06 21.00 -3.98
CA ALA A 12 21.09 20.04 -4.37
C ALA A 12 20.70 18.61 -4.02
N VAL A 13 20.87 17.69 -4.97
CA VAL A 13 20.68 16.26 -4.75
C VAL A 13 21.77 15.75 -3.79
N ARG A 14 21.36 15.16 -2.67
CA ARG A 14 22.28 14.61 -1.64
C ARG A 14 22.32 13.09 -1.62
N SER A 15 21.35 12.44 -2.26
CA SER A 15 21.29 10.97 -2.32
C SER A 15 21.74 10.48 -3.67
N ALA A 16 22.58 9.45 -3.68
CA ALA A 16 23.01 8.73 -4.87
C ALA A 16 22.60 7.25 -4.74
N PRO A 17 22.50 6.50 -5.85
CA PRO A 17 22.31 5.05 -5.78
C PRO A 17 23.31 4.39 -4.83
N GLY A 18 22.81 3.53 -3.92
CA GLY A 18 23.59 2.90 -2.85
C GLY A 18 23.66 3.68 -1.54
N THR A 19 23.18 4.94 -1.49
CA THR A 19 23.13 5.71 -0.24
C THR A 19 22.09 5.12 0.71
N VAL A 20 22.48 4.87 1.96
CA VAL A 20 21.59 4.50 3.07
C VAL A 20 21.66 5.59 4.13
N TRP A 21 20.53 6.25 4.38
CA TRP A 21 20.38 7.26 5.43
C TRP A 21 19.85 6.62 6.71
N LEU A 22 20.41 7.04 7.84
CA LEU A 22 19.95 6.65 9.18
C LEU A 22 19.12 7.80 9.77
N LEU A 23 17.89 7.54 10.15
CA LEU A 23 16.92 8.48 10.67
C LEU A 23 16.43 7.96 12.04
N GLY A 24 17.25 8.12 13.07
CA GLY A 24 17.02 7.46 14.34
C GLY A 24 17.09 5.93 14.20
N ALA A 25 16.01 5.25 14.51
CA ALA A 25 15.89 3.79 14.34
C ALA A 25 15.53 3.36 12.90
N HIS A 26 15.20 4.29 12.03
CA HIS A 26 14.75 4.02 10.65
C HIS A 26 15.90 4.12 9.67
N ARG A 27 15.74 3.45 8.51
CA ARG A 27 16.69 3.50 7.40
C ARG A 27 15.94 3.85 6.12
N VAL A 28 16.54 4.71 5.30
CA VAL A 28 16.06 5.02 3.95
C VAL A 28 17.18 4.76 2.97
N ALA A 29 16.95 3.88 2.00
CA ALA A 29 17.93 3.54 0.98
C ALA A 29 17.48 4.07 -0.40
N CYS A 30 18.41 4.68 -1.13
CA CYS A 30 18.26 4.99 -2.53
C CYS A 30 18.95 3.89 -3.33
N ALA A 31 18.19 2.89 -3.80
CA ALA A 31 18.76 1.69 -4.39
C ALA A 31 17.76 0.97 -5.31
N ASP A 32 18.27 0.01 -6.08
CA ASP A 32 17.45 -0.89 -6.88
C ASP A 32 16.87 -2.01 -6.00
N SER A 33 15.55 -2.08 -5.91
CA SER A 33 14.83 -3.10 -5.15
C SER A 33 14.93 -4.51 -5.75
N THR A 34 15.42 -4.65 -6.98
CA THR A 34 15.68 -5.95 -7.61
C THR A 34 17.06 -6.50 -7.25
N ASP A 35 17.92 -5.69 -6.61
CA ASP A 35 19.23 -6.10 -6.11
C ASP A 35 19.14 -6.62 -4.66
N PRO A 36 19.36 -7.92 -4.40
CA PRO A 36 19.31 -8.49 -3.06
C PRO A 36 20.33 -7.87 -2.08
N GLU A 37 21.50 -7.43 -2.57
CA GLU A 37 22.51 -6.81 -1.71
C GLU A 37 22.06 -5.42 -1.27
N ALA A 38 21.46 -4.64 -2.17
CA ALA A 38 20.91 -3.35 -1.85
C ALA A 38 19.77 -3.44 -0.81
N VAL A 39 18.89 -4.43 -0.96
CA VAL A 39 17.80 -4.69 0.01
C VAL A 39 18.39 -5.13 1.36
N ARG A 40 19.41 -6.00 1.39
CA ARG A 40 20.10 -6.38 2.64
C ARG A 40 20.79 -5.19 3.32
N ALA A 41 21.43 -4.32 2.55
CA ALA A 41 22.06 -3.12 3.08
C ALA A 41 21.03 -2.17 3.73
N ALA A 42 19.88 -1.97 3.11
CA ALA A 42 18.78 -1.21 3.68
C ALA A 42 18.33 -1.79 5.03
N MET A 43 18.25 -3.10 5.15
CA MET A 43 17.84 -3.79 6.38
C MET A 43 18.88 -3.74 7.50
N GLY A 44 20.17 -3.51 7.16
CA GLY A 44 21.25 -3.40 8.15
C GLY A 44 21.43 -4.63 9.03
N GLY A 45 21.22 -5.82 8.48
CA GLY A 45 21.34 -7.12 9.16
C GLY A 45 20.07 -7.56 9.90
N ALA A 46 19.04 -6.74 10.00
CA ALA A 46 17.76 -7.14 10.56
C ALA A 46 16.90 -7.92 9.55
N LEU A 47 15.94 -8.71 10.05
CA LEU A 47 14.92 -9.34 9.24
C LEU A 47 13.57 -8.65 9.46
N ALA A 48 12.82 -8.43 8.38
CA ALA A 48 11.50 -7.79 8.42
C ALA A 48 10.45 -8.70 9.09
N ASP A 49 9.64 -8.13 9.95
CA ASP A 49 8.43 -8.73 10.53
C ASP A 49 7.21 -8.57 9.61
N ALA A 50 7.22 -7.54 8.76
CA ALA A 50 6.25 -7.31 7.71
C ALA A 50 6.90 -6.52 6.57
N VAL A 51 6.33 -6.62 5.37
CA VAL A 51 6.69 -5.82 4.20
C VAL A 51 5.44 -5.20 3.60
N TRP A 52 5.52 -3.89 3.33
CA TRP A 52 4.61 -3.17 2.46
C TRP A 52 5.38 -2.67 1.25
N THR A 53 4.88 -2.91 0.04
CA THR A 53 5.54 -2.47 -1.19
C THR A 53 4.56 -1.98 -2.23
N ASP A 54 4.97 -0.95 -2.97
CA ASP A 54 4.23 -0.30 -4.04
C ASP A 54 5.14 -0.19 -5.28
N PRO A 55 5.38 -1.32 -5.99
CA PRO A 55 6.23 -1.31 -7.17
C PRO A 55 5.54 -0.63 -8.35
N PRO A 56 6.25 -0.29 -9.44
CA PRO A 56 5.62 0.15 -10.69
C PRO A 56 4.53 -0.82 -11.15
N TYR A 57 3.44 -0.29 -11.73
CA TYR A 57 2.27 -1.09 -12.11
C TYR A 57 2.25 -1.53 -13.58
N ASN A 58 3.24 -1.07 -14.37
CA ASN A 58 3.32 -1.32 -15.82
C ASN A 58 2.10 -0.80 -16.61
N VAL A 59 1.62 0.36 -16.24
CA VAL A 59 0.45 1.03 -16.87
C VAL A 59 0.85 2.23 -17.72
N ALA A 60 2.14 2.40 -17.98
CA ALA A 60 2.72 3.50 -18.76
C ALA A 60 2.28 4.88 -18.25
N TYR A 61 2.22 5.05 -16.94
CA TYR A 61 1.72 6.28 -16.31
C TYR A 61 2.61 7.47 -16.68
N SER A 62 1.97 8.54 -17.15
CA SER A 62 2.64 9.80 -17.48
C SER A 62 1.87 10.99 -16.90
N SER A 63 2.56 11.90 -16.28
CA SER A 63 2.01 13.12 -15.69
C SER A 63 2.90 14.33 -15.95
N LYS A 64 2.47 15.52 -15.50
CA LYS A 64 3.32 16.72 -15.52
C LYS A 64 4.59 16.57 -14.67
N ALA A 65 4.59 15.66 -13.67
CA ALA A 65 5.76 15.35 -12.86
C ALA A 65 6.74 14.36 -13.53
N GLY A 66 6.40 13.85 -14.72
CA GLY A 66 7.22 12.89 -15.47
C GLY A 66 6.60 11.49 -15.58
N LYS A 67 7.43 10.53 -16.01
CA LYS A 67 7.11 9.11 -16.12
C LYS A 67 7.63 8.36 -14.89
N ILE A 68 6.94 7.30 -14.51
CA ILE A 68 7.43 6.35 -13.49
C ILE A 68 8.45 5.42 -14.16
N ALA A 69 9.59 5.21 -13.52
CA ALA A 69 10.59 4.27 -14.00
C ALA A 69 10.05 2.82 -13.96
N ASN A 70 10.37 2.03 -14.98
CA ASN A 70 9.94 0.62 -15.11
C ASN A 70 8.41 0.41 -15.20
N ASP A 71 7.65 1.43 -15.63
CA ASP A 71 6.20 1.39 -15.72
C ASP A 71 5.67 1.20 -17.16
N ASP A 72 6.57 0.91 -18.12
CA ASP A 72 6.28 0.74 -19.56
C ASP A 72 7.17 -0.39 -20.12
N MET A 73 6.97 -1.60 -19.62
CA MET A 73 7.75 -2.79 -19.96
C MET A 73 6.92 -3.80 -20.76
N SER A 74 7.56 -4.67 -21.54
CA SER A 74 6.87 -5.84 -22.06
C SER A 74 6.41 -6.76 -20.91
N ALA A 75 5.32 -7.51 -21.09
CA ALA A 75 4.77 -8.38 -20.04
C ALA A 75 5.82 -9.37 -19.47
N SER A 76 6.68 -9.93 -20.32
CA SER A 76 7.75 -10.84 -19.89
C SER A 76 8.84 -10.13 -19.08
N ALA A 77 9.28 -8.93 -19.50
CA ALA A 77 10.27 -8.15 -18.78
C ALA A 77 9.72 -7.68 -17.43
N PHE A 78 8.43 -7.29 -17.38
CA PHE A 78 7.79 -6.87 -16.15
C PHE A 78 7.64 -8.03 -15.14
N LEU A 79 7.24 -9.21 -15.62
CA LEU A 79 7.16 -10.39 -14.76
C LEU A 79 8.54 -10.74 -14.16
N GLU A 80 9.60 -10.65 -14.96
CA GLU A 80 10.97 -10.90 -14.47
C GLU A 80 11.45 -9.82 -13.48
N PHE A 81 11.12 -8.57 -13.71
CA PHE A 81 11.36 -7.47 -12.77
C PHE A 81 10.71 -7.75 -11.41
N LEU A 82 9.41 -8.11 -11.40
CA LEU A 82 8.70 -8.44 -10.17
C LEU A 82 9.28 -9.67 -9.46
N ARG A 83 9.66 -10.71 -10.20
CA ARG A 83 10.32 -11.90 -9.64
C ARG A 83 11.59 -11.54 -8.89
N LYS A 84 12.46 -10.73 -9.49
CA LYS A 84 13.72 -10.28 -8.86
C LYS A 84 13.43 -9.49 -7.59
N ALA A 85 12.54 -8.50 -7.65
CA ALA A 85 12.19 -7.67 -6.50
C ALA A 85 11.60 -8.53 -5.35
N PHE A 86 10.67 -9.41 -5.65
CA PHE A 86 10.05 -10.26 -4.62
C PHE A 86 11.01 -11.31 -4.06
N THR A 87 11.94 -11.81 -4.87
CA THR A 87 13.02 -12.70 -4.39
C THR A 87 13.97 -11.96 -3.44
N ALA A 88 14.32 -10.72 -3.75
CA ALA A 88 15.13 -9.89 -2.85
C ALA A 88 14.40 -9.63 -1.52
N LEU A 89 13.10 -9.31 -1.57
CA LEU A 89 12.28 -9.06 -0.37
C LEU A 89 12.14 -10.29 0.51
N ILE A 90 11.79 -11.45 -0.05
CA ILE A 90 11.62 -12.68 0.76
C ILE A 90 12.92 -13.10 1.44
N GLY A 91 14.08 -12.76 0.84
CA GLY A 91 15.39 -13.02 1.40
C GLY A 91 15.67 -12.31 2.73
N VAL A 92 15.02 -11.18 2.98
CA VAL A 92 15.21 -10.36 4.19
C VAL A 92 14.02 -10.42 5.15
N MET A 93 13.07 -11.32 4.95
CA MET A 93 11.90 -11.48 5.81
C MET A 93 12.03 -12.66 6.76
N LYS A 94 11.47 -12.53 7.96
CA LYS A 94 11.30 -13.65 8.90
C LYS A 94 10.30 -14.67 8.37
N PRO A 95 10.45 -15.98 8.63
CA PRO A 95 9.37 -16.94 8.40
C PRO A 95 8.08 -16.50 9.08
N GLY A 96 6.93 -16.58 8.40
CA GLY A 96 5.64 -16.11 8.88
C GLY A 96 5.41 -14.59 8.77
N ALA A 97 6.40 -13.81 8.33
CA ALA A 97 6.23 -12.37 8.13
C ALA A 97 5.25 -12.08 6.99
N ALA A 98 4.36 -11.12 7.24
CA ALA A 98 3.34 -10.70 6.28
C ALA A 98 3.94 -9.85 5.16
N VAL A 99 3.32 -9.92 3.97
CA VAL A 99 3.66 -9.06 2.84
C VAL A 99 2.39 -8.54 2.18
N TYR A 100 2.39 -7.23 1.90
CA TYR A 100 1.33 -6.49 1.23
C TYR A 100 1.93 -5.84 -0.02
N VAL A 101 1.30 -6.07 -1.17
CA VAL A 101 1.77 -5.56 -2.47
C VAL A 101 0.64 -4.83 -3.16
N ALA A 102 0.73 -3.50 -3.23
CA ALA A 102 -0.19 -2.70 -4.04
C ALA A 102 0.09 -2.94 -5.52
N HIS A 103 -0.97 -2.99 -6.35
CA HIS A 103 -0.81 -3.24 -7.79
C HIS A 103 -2.02 -2.75 -8.59
N ALA A 104 -1.86 -2.64 -9.91
CA ALA A 104 -3.00 -2.47 -10.80
C ALA A 104 -3.69 -3.83 -11.06
N ASP A 105 -5.01 -3.84 -11.11
CA ASP A 105 -5.80 -5.05 -11.39
C ASP A 105 -5.47 -5.64 -12.78
N THR A 106 -5.23 -4.78 -13.77
CA THR A 106 -4.85 -5.19 -15.12
C THR A 106 -3.59 -6.03 -15.19
N GLU A 107 -2.65 -5.83 -14.25
CA GLU A 107 -1.39 -6.58 -14.13
C GLU A 107 -1.46 -7.68 -13.06
N GLY A 108 -2.60 -7.90 -12.46
CA GLY A 108 -2.81 -8.84 -11.36
C GLY A 108 -2.30 -10.26 -11.63
N ILE A 109 -2.31 -10.72 -12.89
CA ILE A 109 -1.76 -12.03 -13.28
C ILE A 109 -0.24 -12.06 -13.06
N ASN A 110 0.49 -11.04 -13.53
CA ASN A 110 1.94 -10.93 -13.39
C ASN A 110 2.36 -10.81 -11.92
N PHE A 111 1.65 -9.98 -11.15
CA PHE A 111 1.90 -9.84 -9.71
C PHE A 111 1.70 -11.16 -8.95
N ARG A 112 0.61 -11.89 -9.20
CA ARG A 112 0.35 -13.18 -8.55
C ARG A 112 1.32 -14.27 -8.97
N ALA A 113 1.74 -14.28 -10.24
CA ALA A 113 2.75 -15.21 -10.74
C ALA A 113 4.11 -14.96 -10.06
N ALA A 114 4.61 -13.72 -10.10
CA ALA A 114 5.89 -13.36 -9.47
C ALA A 114 5.88 -13.62 -7.96
N PHE A 115 4.77 -13.34 -7.28
CA PHE A 115 4.61 -13.56 -5.84
C PHE A 115 4.76 -15.05 -5.48
N ARG A 116 4.13 -15.96 -6.23
CA ARG A 116 4.27 -17.40 -6.04
C ARG A 116 5.66 -17.90 -6.41
N ASP A 117 6.20 -17.41 -7.52
CA ASP A 117 7.50 -17.81 -8.02
C ASP A 117 8.63 -17.42 -7.07
N ALA A 118 8.50 -16.29 -6.35
CA ALA A 118 9.40 -15.90 -5.27
C ALA A 118 9.27 -16.75 -4.00
N GLY A 119 8.25 -17.61 -3.90
CA GLY A 119 8.03 -18.50 -2.78
C GLY A 119 7.08 -18.00 -1.70
N PHE A 120 6.38 -16.91 -1.93
CA PHE A 120 5.35 -16.41 -1.01
C PHE A 120 4.07 -17.24 -1.06
N LYS A 121 3.39 -17.39 0.07
CA LYS A 121 2.04 -17.93 0.14
C LYS A 121 1.03 -16.81 -0.05
N ILE A 122 0.21 -16.88 -1.10
CA ILE A 122 -0.93 -15.98 -1.30
C ILE A 122 -2.03 -16.37 -0.31
N SER A 123 -2.58 -15.38 0.40
CA SER A 123 -3.71 -15.55 1.31
C SER A 123 -4.98 -14.85 0.80
N GLY A 124 -4.85 -13.65 0.28
CA GLY A 124 -5.98 -12.88 -0.19
C GLY A 124 -5.59 -11.67 -1.02
N CYS A 125 -6.59 -10.91 -1.38
CA CYS A 125 -6.43 -9.59 -2.00
C CYS A 125 -7.35 -8.62 -1.26
N LEU A 126 -6.78 -7.56 -0.71
CA LEU A 126 -7.54 -6.48 -0.14
C LEU A 126 -7.85 -5.48 -1.25
N ILE A 127 -8.97 -4.79 -1.12
CA ILE A 127 -9.40 -3.75 -2.05
C ILE A 127 -9.38 -2.42 -1.31
N TRP A 128 -8.42 -1.58 -1.65
CA TRP A 128 -8.44 -0.20 -1.18
C TRP A 128 -9.44 0.60 -2.01
N ARG A 129 -10.58 0.96 -1.42
CA ARG A 129 -11.56 1.83 -2.05
C ARG A 129 -11.14 3.29 -1.88
N LYS A 130 -10.99 4.00 -2.99
CA LYS A 130 -10.66 5.43 -3.01
C LYS A 130 -11.92 6.27 -2.74
N ASP A 131 -11.73 7.45 -2.17
CA ASP A 131 -12.78 8.44 -1.91
C ASP A 131 -13.41 8.99 -3.19
N ALA A 132 -12.64 9.03 -4.29
CA ALA A 132 -13.09 9.50 -5.59
C ALA A 132 -12.69 8.52 -6.71
N LEU A 133 -13.50 8.46 -7.76
CA LEU A 133 -13.15 7.74 -8.98
C LEU A 133 -12.03 8.46 -9.75
N VAL A 134 -11.28 7.69 -10.52
CA VAL A 134 -10.31 8.22 -11.49
C VAL A 134 -10.98 8.22 -12.87
N LEU A 135 -11.34 9.40 -13.35
CA LEU A 135 -11.95 9.53 -14.68
C LEU A 135 -10.95 9.12 -15.77
N GLY A 136 -11.32 8.16 -16.58
CA GLY A 136 -10.52 7.63 -17.67
C GLY A 136 -11.38 7.27 -18.88
N ARG A 137 -10.79 6.54 -19.86
CA ARG A 137 -11.46 6.09 -21.07
C ARG A 137 -12.12 4.71 -20.93
N SER A 138 -12.04 4.10 -19.73
CA SER A 138 -12.64 2.80 -19.44
C SER A 138 -14.16 2.91 -19.30
N ASP A 139 -14.91 1.86 -19.60
CA ASP A 139 -16.37 1.80 -19.42
C ASP A 139 -16.73 1.94 -17.92
N TYR A 140 -15.97 1.27 -17.06
CA TYR A 140 -16.05 1.43 -15.60
C TYR A 140 -14.88 2.27 -15.09
N GLN A 141 -15.18 3.31 -14.32
CA GLN A 141 -14.17 4.18 -13.76
C GLN A 141 -13.51 3.55 -12.53
N TRP A 142 -12.19 3.60 -12.49
CA TRP A 142 -11.42 3.02 -11.39
C TRP A 142 -11.65 3.80 -10.08
N GLN A 143 -12.10 3.12 -9.05
CA GLN A 143 -12.27 3.67 -7.71
C GLN A 143 -11.62 2.79 -6.64
N HIS A 144 -10.77 1.88 -7.02
CA HIS A 144 -10.05 1.03 -6.08
C HIS A 144 -8.65 0.68 -6.57
N GLU A 145 -7.83 0.20 -5.66
CA GLU A 145 -6.58 -0.50 -5.96
C GLU A 145 -6.55 -1.82 -5.19
N PRO A 146 -6.19 -2.92 -5.84
CA PRO A 146 -5.98 -4.18 -5.17
C PRO A 146 -4.63 -4.21 -4.43
N ILE A 147 -4.60 -4.87 -3.27
CA ILE A 147 -3.41 -5.10 -2.47
C ILE A 147 -3.30 -6.60 -2.22
N LEU A 148 -2.34 -7.24 -2.88
CA LEU A 148 -2.09 -8.65 -2.72
C LEU A 148 -1.50 -8.90 -1.32
N TYR A 149 -2.09 -9.85 -0.58
CA TYR A 149 -1.70 -10.19 0.76
C TYR A 149 -1.26 -11.65 0.87
N GLY A 150 -0.19 -11.86 1.61
CA GLY A 150 0.33 -13.17 1.91
C GLY A 150 1.46 -13.13 2.93
N TRP A 151 2.27 -14.16 3.00
CA TRP A 151 3.39 -14.25 3.91
C TRP A 151 4.51 -15.16 3.42
N LYS A 152 5.70 -15.03 4.02
CA LYS A 152 6.81 -15.96 3.83
C LYS A 152 6.51 -17.27 4.56
N PRO A 153 6.52 -18.43 3.88
CA PRO A 153 6.39 -19.74 4.52
C PRO A 153 7.51 -20.05 5.52
N GLY A 154 7.37 -21.16 6.24
CA GLY A 154 8.38 -21.66 7.17
C GLY A 154 8.03 -21.52 8.65
N SER A 155 6.99 -20.75 9.00
CA SER A 155 6.35 -20.75 10.31
C SER A 155 4.89 -20.31 10.21
N ALA A 156 4.15 -20.39 11.33
CA ALA A 156 2.82 -19.81 11.41
C ALA A 156 2.88 -18.31 11.08
N HIS A 157 1.94 -17.84 10.26
CA HIS A 157 1.87 -16.40 9.94
C HIS A 157 1.51 -15.60 11.20
N ARG A 158 2.11 -14.42 11.30
CA ARG A 158 1.85 -13.49 12.39
C ARG A 158 0.67 -12.61 12.03
N TRP A 159 -0.45 -12.85 12.69
CA TRP A 159 -1.68 -12.08 12.51
C TRP A 159 -2.11 -11.43 13.81
N TYR A 160 -2.28 -10.12 13.78
CA TYR A 160 -2.62 -9.30 14.95
C TYR A 160 -4.04 -8.71 14.88
N GLY A 161 -4.72 -8.84 13.75
CA GLY A 161 -5.99 -8.16 13.46
C GLY A 161 -7.26 -8.88 13.95
N GLY A 162 -7.17 -10.02 14.62
CA GLY A 162 -8.35 -10.79 15.04
C GLY A 162 -9.11 -11.41 13.84
N ARG A 163 -10.44 -11.65 13.99
CA ARG A 163 -11.26 -12.33 12.97
C ARG A 163 -12.37 -11.48 12.37
N LYS A 164 -12.40 -10.19 12.68
CA LYS A 164 -13.43 -9.26 12.19
C LYS A 164 -12.96 -8.44 10.97
N GLN A 165 -11.73 -8.64 10.54
CA GLN A 165 -11.15 -7.89 9.43
C GLN A 165 -11.75 -8.34 8.09
N THR A 166 -12.04 -7.39 7.19
CA THR A 166 -12.57 -7.66 5.86
C THR A 166 -11.53 -7.36 4.78
N THR A 167 -11.78 -7.80 3.55
CA THR A 167 -10.90 -7.52 2.42
C THR A 167 -11.17 -6.15 1.76
N ILE A 168 -12.12 -5.39 2.26
CA ILE A 168 -12.43 -4.05 1.75
C ILE A 168 -11.81 -3.02 2.67
N ALA A 169 -10.84 -2.27 2.16
CA ALA A 169 -10.28 -1.08 2.78
C ALA A 169 -11.03 0.15 2.25
N ASP A 170 -11.94 0.68 3.04
CA ASP A 170 -12.75 1.84 2.69
C ASP A 170 -12.19 3.09 3.36
N LEU A 171 -11.72 4.05 2.57
CA LEU A 171 -11.19 5.32 3.06
C LEU A 171 -12.27 6.43 3.17
N GLY A 172 -13.54 6.09 3.02
CA GLY A 172 -14.63 6.99 3.40
C GLY A 172 -14.64 7.17 4.92
N GLY A 173 -14.83 8.38 5.43
CA GLY A 173 -14.91 8.62 6.87
C GLY A 173 -15.86 7.63 7.57
N SER A 174 -15.65 7.36 8.84
CA SER A 174 -16.56 6.47 9.58
C SER A 174 -17.99 6.87 9.28
N PRO A 175 -18.81 5.97 8.74
CA PRO A 175 -20.24 6.30 8.54
C PRO A 175 -20.92 6.58 9.88
N PHE A 176 -20.23 6.28 11.00
CA PHE A 176 -20.70 6.48 12.34
C PHE A 176 -19.95 7.64 13.00
N ALA A 177 -20.68 8.62 13.52
CA ALA A 177 -20.12 9.69 14.32
C ALA A 177 -21.01 9.95 15.56
N PRO A 178 -20.42 10.25 16.73
CA PRO A 178 -21.20 10.68 17.88
C PRO A 178 -21.81 12.07 17.61
N THR A 179 -23.06 12.25 17.98
CA THR A 179 -23.70 13.57 17.98
C THR A 179 -23.44 14.29 19.30
N ALA A 180 -23.63 15.60 19.33
CA ALA A 180 -23.41 16.41 20.53
C ALA A 180 -24.32 16.02 21.72
N ASP A 181 -25.42 15.35 21.47
CA ASP A 181 -26.37 14.86 22.46
C ASP A 181 -26.18 13.39 22.85
N GLY A 182 -25.02 12.80 22.46
CA GLY A 182 -24.63 11.45 22.84
C GLY A 182 -25.30 10.33 22.02
N ARG A 183 -26.02 10.67 20.96
CA ARG A 183 -26.54 9.69 20.00
C ARG A 183 -25.48 9.37 18.93
N TRP A 184 -25.75 8.40 18.10
CA TRP A 184 -24.92 8.10 16.94
C TRP A 184 -25.63 8.51 15.65
N GLN A 185 -24.88 9.12 14.75
CA GLN A 185 -25.34 9.33 13.38
C GLN A 185 -24.63 8.35 12.43
N VAL A 186 -25.37 7.88 11.44
CA VAL A 186 -24.87 7.04 10.36
C VAL A 186 -25.05 7.80 9.06
N THR A 187 -23.98 8.03 8.33
CA THR A 187 -24.01 8.64 6.99
C THR A 187 -23.96 7.55 5.92
N ILE A 188 -24.98 7.46 5.08
CA ILE A 188 -25.06 6.52 3.96
C ILE A 188 -25.36 7.33 2.70
N GLY A 189 -24.30 7.57 1.89
CA GLY A 189 -24.40 8.46 0.73
C GLY A 189 -24.73 9.89 1.16
N ASP A 190 -25.84 10.43 0.66
CA ASP A 190 -26.38 11.76 0.99
C ASP A 190 -27.34 11.76 2.21
N ARG A 191 -27.57 10.61 2.83
CA ARG A 191 -28.48 10.44 3.95
C ARG A 191 -27.75 10.34 5.27
N VAL A 192 -28.25 11.09 6.26
CA VAL A 192 -27.81 11.01 7.66
C VAL A 192 -28.94 10.38 8.47
N LEU A 193 -28.66 9.25 9.10
CA LEU A 193 -29.57 8.56 9.99
C LEU A 193 -29.11 8.80 11.44
N ILE A 194 -30.04 9.09 12.34
CA ILE A 194 -29.77 9.17 13.77
C ILE A 194 -30.19 7.85 14.40
N VAL A 195 -29.26 7.16 15.05
CA VAL A 195 -29.55 5.95 15.82
C VAL A 195 -30.03 6.38 17.21
N ALA A 196 -31.30 6.14 17.50
CA ALA A 196 -31.92 6.40 18.79
C ALA A 196 -32.02 5.08 19.58
N GLY A 197 -31.77 5.12 20.90
CA GLY A 197 -31.87 3.98 21.82
C GLY A 197 -30.56 3.58 22.48
N ASP A 198 -30.61 2.59 23.37
CA ASP A 198 -29.47 2.05 24.13
C ASP A 198 -28.58 1.11 23.29
N ALA A 199 -28.45 1.36 22.00
CA ALA A 199 -27.56 0.58 21.14
C ALA A 199 -26.12 0.78 21.60
N LYS A 200 -25.49 -0.27 22.12
CA LYS A 200 -24.04 -0.31 22.29
C LYS A 200 -23.41 -0.33 20.90
N VAL A 201 -22.93 0.82 20.46
CA VAL A 201 -22.07 0.91 19.28
C VAL A 201 -20.65 0.54 19.76
N GLU A 202 -20.25 -0.68 19.57
CA GLU A 202 -18.84 -1.04 19.72
C GLU A 202 -18.10 -0.47 18.50
N GLU A 203 -17.14 0.39 18.75
CA GLU A 203 -16.17 0.77 17.75
C GLU A 203 -15.32 -0.47 17.42
N VAL A 204 -15.77 -1.19 16.42
CA VAL A 204 -14.92 -2.19 15.77
C VAL A 204 -13.93 -1.37 14.97
N VAL A 205 -12.67 -1.32 15.41
CA VAL A 205 -11.59 -0.75 14.58
C VAL A 205 -11.68 -1.49 13.24
N PRO A 206 -12.17 -0.85 12.18
CA PRO A 206 -12.29 -1.54 10.92
C PRO A 206 -10.89 -1.89 10.45
N SER A 207 -10.73 -3.02 9.80
CA SER A 207 -9.56 -3.32 8.96
C SER A 207 -9.46 -2.41 7.74
N VAL A 208 -10.19 -1.37 7.75
CA VAL A 208 -10.38 -0.36 6.74
C VAL A 208 -9.59 0.84 7.22
N LEU A 209 -8.42 1.01 6.63
CA LEU A 209 -7.65 2.22 6.79
C LEU A 209 -8.39 3.34 6.06
N VAL A 210 -8.98 4.26 6.83
CA VAL A 210 -9.70 5.40 6.30
C VAL A 210 -8.76 6.58 6.27
N ASP A 211 -8.15 6.84 5.12
CA ASP A 211 -7.41 8.08 4.93
C ASP A 211 -7.59 8.64 3.52
N ALA A 212 -7.73 9.94 3.43
CA ALA A 212 -7.91 10.59 2.15
C ALA A 212 -6.62 10.53 1.34
N ARG A 213 -6.73 10.25 0.05
CA ARG A 213 -5.61 10.34 -0.88
C ARG A 213 -4.96 11.73 -0.74
N PRO A 214 -3.62 11.86 -0.65
CA PRO A 214 -2.94 13.14 -0.65
C PRO A 214 -3.38 13.99 -1.83
N LYS A 215 -3.97 15.15 -1.57
CA LYS A 215 -4.64 15.97 -2.59
C LYS A 215 -3.66 16.64 -3.56
N ARG A 216 -2.38 16.76 -3.19
CA ARG A 216 -1.32 17.35 -4.02
C ARG A 216 0.03 16.71 -3.68
N SER A 217 0.68 16.14 -4.67
CA SER A 217 2.10 15.84 -4.61
C SER A 217 2.77 16.32 -5.89
N ALA A 218 3.69 17.26 -5.72
CA ALA A 218 4.60 17.67 -6.80
C ALA A 218 5.77 16.70 -6.96
N LEU A 219 5.95 15.77 -6.00
CA LEU A 219 7.10 14.88 -5.90
C LEU A 219 6.83 13.49 -6.49
N HIS A 220 5.62 12.96 -6.29
CA HIS A 220 5.25 11.66 -6.83
C HIS A 220 3.77 11.65 -7.24
N PRO A 221 3.44 11.23 -8.47
CA PRO A 221 2.08 11.32 -8.99
C PRO A 221 1.08 10.35 -8.36
N THR A 222 1.55 9.30 -7.70
CA THR A 222 0.73 8.21 -7.16
C THR A 222 1.05 7.89 -5.70
N MET A 223 1.27 8.93 -4.87
CA MET A 223 1.50 8.74 -3.44
C MET A 223 0.35 7.98 -2.77
N LYS A 224 0.70 7.06 -1.89
CA LYS A 224 -0.25 6.41 -0.99
C LYS A 224 -0.39 7.23 0.29
N PRO A 225 -1.58 7.28 0.90
CA PRO A 225 -1.74 7.86 2.24
C PRO A 225 -0.85 7.17 3.26
N THR A 226 -0.25 7.95 4.17
CA THR A 226 0.61 7.40 5.24
C THR A 226 -0.15 6.45 6.17
N ALA A 227 -1.43 6.70 6.41
CA ALA A 227 -2.28 5.82 7.20
C ALA A 227 -2.59 4.47 6.53
N LEU A 228 -2.37 4.33 5.22
CA LEU A 228 -2.50 3.07 4.52
C LEU A 228 -1.27 2.16 4.72
N ILE A 229 -0.13 2.72 5.07
CA ILE A 229 1.16 2.06 5.23
C ILE A 229 1.44 1.80 6.72
#